data_89de132fe1aae159c9d00c98ec5eb313
#
_entry.id   89de132fe1aae159c9d00c98ec5eb313
#
_cell.length_a   1.000
_cell.length_b   1.000
_cell.length_c   1.000
_cell.angle_alpha   90.00
_cell.angle_beta   90.00
_cell.angle_gamma   90.00
#
_symmetry.space_group_name_H-M   'P 1'
#
loop_
_entity.id
_entity.type
_entity.pdbx_description
1 polymer ?
#
loop_
_entity_poly.entity_id
_entity_poly.type
_entity_poly.pdbx_seq_one_letter_code
_entity_poly.pdbx_strand_id
1 'polypeptide(L)'
;MPFERYREIIPDWNQFIDASSRPEPTTIRVRTGRIESDRLLARLDRQGYRLAPLDGQPDFFRVETGPRSIAQTLEHWLGLLYVQRASTGLAAPILAPKPGERVLDLCAAPGGKTTHLADLMQDRGPLVAVEPHEGRIRALAGNVYRTAHVNVLTVAADGRFFPGGALFDRVLVDAPCSAEGTVRAGKGRVRPRREGYRDYIVKLQEELLRRAIDLTRPGGTVLYSTCTFAPEENEAV
;
A
#
# COMPACT_ATOMS: atom_id res chain seq x y z
N MET A 1 18.78 -10.72 17.51
CA MET A 1 17.47 -10.77 16.81
C MET A 1 17.45 -9.72 15.70
N PRO A 2 16.69 -9.85 14.64
CA PRO A 2 16.76 -8.90 13.51
C PRO A 2 16.37 -7.46 13.89
N PHE A 3 15.68 -7.26 15.02
CA PHE A 3 15.17 -5.95 15.45
C PHE A 3 15.92 -5.36 16.66
N GLU A 4 16.99 -5.97 17.16
CA GLU A 4 17.68 -5.55 18.39
C GLU A 4 18.09 -4.08 18.39
N ARG A 5 18.45 -3.54 17.22
CA ARG A 5 18.82 -2.12 17.05
C ARG A 5 17.68 -1.13 17.39
N TYR A 6 16.44 -1.60 17.47
CA TYR A 6 15.25 -0.78 17.74
C TYR A 6 14.77 -0.87 19.18
N ARG A 7 15.47 -1.64 20.02
CA ARG A 7 15.04 -1.91 21.39
C ARG A 7 14.85 -0.65 22.24
N GLU A 8 15.70 0.34 22.04
CA GLU A 8 15.62 1.62 22.76
C GLU A 8 14.56 2.57 22.20
N ILE A 9 14.12 2.33 20.96
CA ILE A 9 13.13 3.17 20.25
C ILE A 9 11.72 2.65 20.46
N ILE A 10 11.55 1.33 20.62
CA ILE A 10 10.24 0.69 20.75
C ILE A 10 9.88 0.56 22.23
N PRO A 11 8.87 1.32 22.74
CA PRO A 11 8.54 1.36 24.15
C PRO A 11 8.15 -0.02 24.73
N ASP A 12 7.30 -0.74 24.00
CA ASP A 12 6.75 -2.04 24.41
C ASP A 12 7.48 -3.21 23.75
N TRP A 13 8.79 -3.28 23.92
CA TRP A 13 9.66 -4.24 23.25
C TRP A 13 9.15 -5.69 23.29
N ASN A 14 8.72 -6.17 24.46
CA ASN A 14 8.26 -7.55 24.61
C ASN A 14 6.98 -7.81 23.82
N GLN A 15 6.03 -6.87 23.80
CA GLN A 15 4.80 -6.96 23.01
C GLN A 15 5.12 -6.91 21.52
N PHE A 16 6.07 -6.05 21.10
CA PHE A 16 6.52 -5.96 19.73
C PHE A 16 7.15 -7.28 19.25
N ILE A 17 8.02 -7.91 20.04
CA ILE A 17 8.64 -9.19 19.71
C ILE A 17 7.60 -10.30 19.64
N ASP A 18 6.66 -10.35 20.59
CA ASP A 18 5.56 -11.32 20.56
C ASP A 18 4.69 -11.13 19.31
N ALA A 19 4.26 -9.92 19.00
CA ALA A 19 3.49 -9.60 17.79
C ALA A 19 4.27 -9.95 16.51
N SER A 20 5.58 -9.67 16.47
CA SER A 20 6.45 -10.01 15.33
C SER A 20 6.67 -11.52 15.17
N SER A 21 6.46 -12.30 16.24
CA SER A 21 6.57 -13.77 16.22
C SER A 21 5.31 -14.46 15.67
N ARG A 22 4.22 -13.76 15.49
CA ARG A 22 2.95 -14.31 15.00
C ARG A 22 2.80 -14.09 13.49
N PRO A 23 2.15 -15.02 12.78
CA PRO A 23 1.81 -14.80 11.37
C PRO A 23 0.84 -13.60 11.25
N GLU A 24 1.04 -12.80 10.22
CA GLU A 24 0.12 -11.70 9.93
C GLU A 24 -1.23 -12.27 9.43
N PRO A 25 -2.35 -11.84 9.99
CA PRO A 25 -3.66 -12.28 9.51
C PRO A 25 -3.91 -11.82 8.07
N THR A 26 -4.57 -12.64 7.29
CA THR A 26 -5.04 -12.23 5.97
C THR A 26 -6.15 -11.19 6.13
N THR A 27 -5.99 -10.04 5.49
CA THR A 27 -7.01 -9.00 5.45
C THR A 27 -7.40 -8.68 4.02
N ILE A 28 -8.64 -8.24 3.85
CA ILE A 28 -9.18 -7.78 2.57
C ILE A 28 -9.71 -6.37 2.72
N ARG A 29 -9.68 -5.63 1.62
CA ARG A 29 -10.42 -4.38 1.44
C ARG A 29 -11.57 -4.62 0.46
N VAL A 30 -12.77 -4.19 0.82
CA VAL A 30 -13.95 -4.23 -0.05
C VAL A 30 -13.87 -3.08 -1.06
N ARG A 31 -14.20 -3.34 -2.31
CA ARG A 31 -14.36 -2.29 -3.32
C ARG A 31 -15.80 -1.74 -3.24
N THR A 32 -16.00 -0.80 -2.34
CA THR A 32 -17.33 -0.24 -2.02
C THR A 32 -18.01 0.46 -3.20
N GLY A 33 -17.25 0.96 -4.16
CA GLY A 33 -17.79 1.47 -5.43
C GLY A 33 -18.45 0.42 -6.33
N ARG A 34 -18.32 -0.89 -6.02
CA ARG A 34 -18.89 -1.99 -6.81
C ARG A 34 -19.83 -2.90 -6.03
N ILE A 35 -19.66 -3.00 -4.72
CA ILE A 35 -20.48 -3.86 -3.87
C ILE A 35 -20.52 -3.30 -2.44
N GLU A 36 -21.70 -3.29 -1.84
CA GLU A 36 -21.88 -3.02 -0.42
C GLU A 36 -21.13 -4.06 0.42
N SER A 37 -20.48 -3.64 1.52
CA SER A 37 -19.70 -4.55 2.38
C SER A 37 -20.53 -5.71 2.89
N ASP A 38 -21.73 -5.45 3.43
CA ASP A 38 -22.62 -6.50 3.96
C ASP A 38 -23.01 -7.52 2.89
N ARG A 39 -23.23 -7.06 1.66
CA ARG A 39 -23.57 -7.94 0.54
C ARG A 39 -22.40 -8.84 0.16
N LEU A 40 -21.16 -8.31 0.17
CA LEU A 40 -19.96 -9.12 -0.06
C LEU A 40 -19.76 -10.14 1.05
N LEU A 41 -19.87 -9.71 2.31
CA LEU A 41 -19.73 -10.58 3.48
C LEU A 41 -20.75 -11.73 3.43
N ALA A 42 -22.01 -11.45 3.15
CA ALA A 42 -23.05 -12.47 3.02
C ALA A 42 -22.77 -13.48 1.86
N ARG A 43 -22.11 -13.04 0.78
CA ARG A 43 -21.69 -13.96 -0.30
C ARG A 43 -20.55 -14.87 0.15
N LEU A 44 -19.57 -14.33 0.86
CA LEU A 44 -18.42 -15.07 1.36
C LEU A 44 -18.83 -16.03 2.50
N ASP A 45 -19.75 -15.61 3.37
CA ASP A 45 -20.30 -16.44 4.44
C ASP A 45 -20.97 -17.72 3.89
N ARG A 46 -21.76 -17.60 2.82
CA ARG A 46 -22.36 -18.76 2.13
C ARG A 46 -21.34 -19.72 1.52
N GLN A 47 -20.09 -19.25 1.31
CA GLN A 47 -18.99 -20.07 0.84
C GLN A 47 -18.13 -20.62 2.00
N GLY A 48 -18.53 -20.39 3.27
CA GLY A 48 -17.85 -20.89 4.46
C GLY A 48 -16.70 -19.99 4.97
N TYR A 49 -16.61 -18.73 4.50
CA TYR A 49 -15.67 -17.78 5.08
C TYR A 49 -16.28 -17.07 6.29
N ARG A 50 -15.45 -16.82 7.30
CA ARG A 50 -15.78 -15.93 8.42
C ARG A 50 -14.83 -14.74 8.38
N LEU A 51 -15.40 -13.55 8.41
CA LEU A 51 -14.65 -12.31 8.39
C LEU A 51 -15.08 -11.41 9.54
N ALA A 52 -14.12 -10.74 10.18
CA ALA A 52 -14.35 -9.73 11.20
C ALA A 52 -13.93 -8.35 10.72
N PRO A 53 -14.68 -7.29 11.04
CA PRO A 53 -14.30 -5.92 10.69
C PRO A 53 -12.99 -5.54 11.38
N LEU A 54 -12.28 -4.56 10.80
CA LEU A 54 -11.12 -3.96 11.43
C LEU A 54 -11.48 -2.60 12.01
N ASP A 55 -11.12 -2.39 13.26
CA ASP A 55 -11.35 -1.11 13.94
C ASP A 55 -10.64 0.04 13.20
N GLY A 56 -11.36 1.14 13.00
CA GLY A 56 -10.86 2.33 12.32
C GLY A 56 -10.66 2.20 10.80
N GLN A 57 -11.02 1.06 10.20
CA GLN A 57 -10.92 0.82 8.75
C GLN A 57 -12.22 0.18 8.23
N PRO A 58 -13.26 0.96 7.93
CA PRO A 58 -14.63 0.46 7.69
C PRO A 58 -14.75 -0.52 6.52
N ASP A 59 -13.88 -0.40 5.52
CA ASP A 59 -13.90 -1.26 4.33
C ASP A 59 -12.93 -2.46 4.42
N PHE A 60 -12.27 -2.62 5.57
CA PHE A 60 -11.32 -3.71 5.80
C PHE A 60 -11.87 -4.78 6.72
N PHE A 61 -11.61 -6.02 6.35
CA PHE A 61 -12.03 -7.19 7.12
C PHE A 61 -10.90 -8.19 7.26
N ARG A 62 -10.75 -8.75 8.46
CA ARG A 62 -9.84 -9.85 8.73
C ARG A 62 -10.51 -11.17 8.37
N VAL A 63 -9.86 -12.00 7.60
CA VAL A 63 -10.30 -13.37 7.32
C VAL A 63 -9.93 -14.25 8.53
N GLU A 64 -10.93 -14.72 9.25
CA GLU A 64 -10.75 -15.58 10.41
C GLU A 64 -10.65 -17.05 10.00
N THR A 65 -11.59 -17.50 9.16
CA THR A 65 -11.60 -18.86 8.63
C THR A 65 -12.10 -18.87 7.18
N GLY A 66 -11.76 -19.92 6.46
CA GLY A 66 -12.27 -20.15 5.12
C GLY A 66 -11.76 -21.47 4.54
N PRO A 67 -12.47 -22.06 3.56
CA PRO A 67 -12.15 -23.39 3.00
C PRO A 67 -10.86 -23.38 2.15
N ARG A 68 -10.46 -22.19 1.65
CA ARG A 68 -9.25 -21.98 0.83
C ARG A 68 -8.81 -20.53 0.91
N SER A 69 -7.71 -20.19 0.23
CA SER A 69 -7.28 -18.77 0.14
C SER A 69 -8.39 -17.92 -0.47
N ILE A 70 -8.72 -16.80 0.18
CA ILE A 70 -9.75 -15.86 -0.29
C ILE A 70 -9.40 -15.26 -1.67
N ALA A 71 -8.12 -15.21 -2.04
CA ALA A 71 -7.66 -14.80 -3.36
C ALA A 71 -8.08 -15.77 -4.49
N GLN A 72 -8.58 -16.97 -4.15
CA GLN A 72 -9.10 -17.95 -5.10
C GLN A 72 -10.63 -17.89 -5.27
N THR A 73 -11.29 -16.91 -4.67
CA THR A 73 -12.74 -16.72 -4.79
C THR A 73 -13.09 -15.98 -6.10
N LEU A 74 -14.32 -16.21 -6.54
CA LEU A 74 -14.87 -15.46 -7.69
C LEU A 74 -14.94 -13.96 -7.38
N GLU A 75 -15.26 -13.61 -6.14
CA GLU A 75 -15.31 -12.23 -5.66
C GLU A 75 -13.97 -11.50 -5.82
N HIS A 76 -12.86 -12.17 -5.55
CA HIS A 76 -11.53 -11.62 -5.81
C HIS A 76 -11.27 -11.47 -7.32
N TRP A 77 -11.60 -12.49 -8.12
CA TRP A 77 -11.44 -12.44 -9.58
C TRP A 77 -12.26 -11.33 -10.23
N LEU A 78 -13.48 -11.11 -9.74
CA LEU A 78 -14.35 -10.02 -10.18
C LEU A 78 -13.92 -8.64 -9.65
N GLY A 79 -12.86 -8.55 -8.84
CA GLY A 79 -12.37 -7.30 -8.29
C GLY A 79 -13.29 -6.67 -7.25
N LEU A 80 -14.17 -7.44 -6.62
CA LEU A 80 -15.05 -6.96 -5.55
C LEU A 80 -14.31 -6.77 -4.22
N LEU A 81 -13.14 -7.39 -4.11
CA LEU A 81 -12.22 -7.25 -2.98
C LEU A 81 -10.77 -7.21 -3.44
N TYR A 82 -9.93 -6.62 -2.58
CA TYR A 82 -8.48 -6.62 -2.72
C TYR A 82 -7.86 -7.24 -1.47
N VAL A 83 -6.95 -8.21 -1.64
CA VAL A 83 -6.19 -8.76 -0.50
C VAL A 83 -5.08 -7.76 -0.16
N GLN A 84 -5.20 -7.09 0.96
CA GLN A 84 -4.33 -5.99 1.36
C GLN A 84 -4.06 -6.06 2.87
N ARG A 85 -2.81 -5.83 3.28
CA ARG A 85 -2.47 -5.72 4.70
C ARG A 85 -3.15 -4.51 5.31
N ALA A 86 -3.66 -4.64 6.53
CA ALA A 86 -4.32 -3.55 7.26
C ALA A 86 -3.43 -2.31 7.37
N SER A 87 -2.14 -2.49 7.73
CA SER A 87 -1.18 -1.39 7.86
C SER A 87 -0.98 -0.61 6.54
N THR A 88 -0.96 -1.31 5.39
CA THR A 88 -0.82 -0.64 4.09
C THR A 88 -2.12 0.06 3.66
N GLY A 89 -3.24 -0.30 4.26
CA GLY A 89 -4.54 0.34 4.06
C GLY A 89 -4.64 1.75 4.62
N LEU A 90 -3.75 2.17 5.52
CA LEU A 90 -3.80 3.47 6.18
C LEU A 90 -3.35 4.63 5.26
N ALA A 91 -2.47 4.39 4.30
CA ALA A 91 -1.88 5.45 3.50
C ALA A 91 -2.93 6.24 2.68
N ALA A 92 -3.88 5.57 2.04
CA ALA A 92 -4.87 6.24 1.22
C ALA A 92 -5.84 7.13 2.03
N PRO A 93 -6.43 6.68 3.16
CA PRO A 93 -7.23 7.53 4.04
C PRO A 93 -6.45 8.71 4.64
N ILE A 94 -5.15 8.54 4.96
CA ILE A 94 -4.31 9.64 5.48
C ILE A 94 -4.06 10.69 4.40
N LEU A 95 -3.77 10.28 3.16
CA LEU A 95 -3.63 11.21 2.04
C LEU A 95 -4.97 11.89 1.70
N ALA A 96 -6.09 11.20 1.95
CA ALA A 96 -7.46 11.68 1.83
C ALA A 96 -7.76 12.38 0.49
N PRO A 97 -7.52 11.74 -0.66
CA PRO A 97 -7.83 12.36 -1.94
C PRO A 97 -9.35 12.55 -2.11
N LYS A 98 -9.74 13.64 -2.75
CA LYS A 98 -11.14 13.95 -3.01
C LYS A 98 -11.50 13.62 -4.47
N PRO A 99 -12.77 13.27 -4.74
CA PRO A 99 -13.25 13.13 -6.10
C PRO A 99 -12.99 14.39 -6.94
N GLY A 100 -12.37 14.21 -8.12
CA GLY A 100 -11.99 15.30 -9.02
C GLY A 100 -10.59 15.86 -8.83
N GLU A 101 -9.87 15.54 -7.75
CA GLU A 101 -8.47 15.92 -7.56
C GLU A 101 -7.56 15.17 -8.54
N ARG A 102 -6.41 15.77 -8.86
CA ARG A 102 -5.31 15.14 -9.61
C ARG A 102 -4.36 14.48 -8.63
N VAL A 103 -4.27 13.16 -8.69
CA VAL A 103 -3.50 12.35 -7.74
C VAL A 103 -2.35 11.64 -8.45
N LEU A 104 -1.22 11.54 -7.78
CA LEU A 104 -0.04 10.82 -8.26
C LEU A 104 0.40 9.80 -7.22
N ASP A 105 0.67 8.57 -7.66
CA ASP A 105 1.31 7.50 -6.88
C ASP A 105 2.65 7.18 -7.55
N LEU A 106 3.77 7.63 -6.96
CA LEU A 106 5.10 7.56 -7.55
C LEU A 106 5.78 6.20 -7.46
N CYS A 107 5.24 5.27 -6.64
CA CYS A 107 5.81 3.94 -6.42
C CYS A 107 4.68 2.90 -6.34
N ALA A 108 3.84 2.84 -7.37
CA ALA A 108 2.48 2.35 -7.31
C ALA A 108 2.32 0.82 -7.20
N ALA A 109 3.28 0.03 -7.73
CA ALA A 109 3.09 -1.42 -7.78
C ALA A 109 3.18 -2.12 -6.41
N PRO A 110 2.34 -3.12 -6.17
CA PRO A 110 1.45 -3.82 -7.13
C PRO A 110 0.03 -3.22 -7.25
N GLY A 111 -0.27 -2.03 -6.70
CA GLY A 111 -1.54 -1.35 -6.88
C GLY A 111 -2.50 -1.36 -5.70
N GLY A 112 -2.08 -1.89 -4.54
CA GLY A 112 -2.94 -1.91 -3.34
C GLY A 112 -3.32 -0.51 -2.85
N LYS A 113 -2.33 0.40 -2.76
CA LYS A 113 -2.57 1.81 -2.40
C LYS A 113 -3.22 2.58 -3.55
N THR A 114 -2.74 2.39 -4.78
CA THR A 114 -3.31 3.01 -5.99
C THR A 114 -4.81 2.75 -6.12
N THR A 115 -5.24 1.48 -6.04
CA THR A 115 -6.67 1.12 -6.14
C THR A 115 -7.48 1.62 -4.95
N HIS A 116 -6.88 1.79 -3.78
CA HIS A 116 -7.53 2.39 -2.62
C HIS A 116 -7.72 3.91 -2.79
N LEU A 117 -6.71 4.60 -3.33
CA LEU A 117 -6.84 6.01 -3.71
C LEU A 117 -7.98 6.19 -4.72
N ALA A 118 -8.05 5.35 -5.76
CA ALA A 118 -9.10 5.40 -6.77
C ALA A 118 -10.50 5.16 -6.17
N ASP A 119 -10.64 4.25 -5.18
CA ASP A 119 -11.91 4.06 -4.44
C ASP A 119 -12.33 5.35 -3.71
N LEU A 120 -11.41 5.97 -2.97
CA LEU A 120 -11.68 7.23 -2.26
C LEU A 120 -12.03 8.39 -3.21
N MET A 121 -11.42 8.40 -4.38
CA MET A 121 -11.73 9.34 -5.45
C MET A 121 -13.06 9.03 -6.16
N GLN A 122 -13.70 7.91 -5.88
CA GLN A 122 -14.92 7.45 -6.56
C GLN A 122 -14.74 7.37 -8.08
N ASP A 123 -13.58 6.94 -8.54
CA ASP A 123 -13.16 6.90 -9.95
C ASP A 123 -13.29 8.26 -10.70
N ARG A 124 -13.25 9.39 -9.98
CA ARG A 124 -13.34 10.76 -10.52
C ARG A 124 -12.04 11.53 -10.33
N GLY A 125 -11.60 12.21 -11.40
CA GLY A 125 -10.29 12.86 -11.46
C GLY A 125 -9.15 11.88 -11.85
N PRO A 126 -8.08 12.38 -12.47
CA PRO A 126 -6.99 11.53 -12.92
C PRO A 126 -6.13 11.04 -11.74
N LEU A 127 -5.84 9.75 -11.71
CA LEU A 127 -4.84 9.13 -10.85
C LEU A 127 -3.73 8.54 -11.72
N VAL A 128 -2.53 9.11 -11.62
CA VAL A 128 -1.34 8.61 -12.33
C VAL A 128 -0.57 7.70 -11.39
N ALA A 129 -0.27 6.49 -11.85
CA ALA A 129 0.39 5.45 -11.08
C ALA A 129 1.69 5.04 -11.78
N VAL A 130 2.84 5.33 -11.15
CA VAL A 130 4.19 5.19 -11.73
C VAL A 130 4.91 3.98 -11.15
N GLU A 131 5.53 3.19 -12.00
CA GLU A 131 6.35 2.05 -11.61
C GLU A 131 7.44 1.80 -12.66
N PRO A 132 8.73 1.78 -12.31
CA PRO A 132 9.82 1.59 -13.28
C PRO A 132 10.00 0.14 -13.74
N HIS A 133 9.63 -0.85 -12.92
CA HIS A 133 9.93 -2.24 -13.19
C HIS A 133 8.85 -2.91 -14.03
N GLU A 134 9.24 -3.44 -15.19
CA GLU A 134 8.33 -4.07 -16.17
C GLU A 134 7.43 -5.19 -15.58
N GLY A 135 8.00 -6.06 -14.76
CA GLY A 135 7.23 -7.14 -14.13
C GLY A 135 6.21 -6.60 -13.10
N ARG A 136 6.56 -5.54 -12.39
CA ARG A 136 5.70 -4.94 -11.36
C ARG A 136 4.60 -4.07 -11.98
N ILE A 137 4.89 -3.33 -13.05
CA ILE A 137 3.85 -2.53 -13.73
C ILE A 137 2.79 -3.42 -14.37
N ARG A 138 3.14 -4.61 -14.85
CA ARG A 138 2.14 -5.60 -15.32
C ARG A 138 1.20 -6.04 -14.20
N ALA A 139 1.73 -6.26 -13.00
CA ALA A 139 0.91 -6.59 -11.83
C ALA A 139 0.01 -5.42 -11.41
N LEU A 140 0.53 -4.19 -11.44
CA LEU A 140 -0.23 -2.96 -11.19
C LEU A 140 -1.39 -2.83 -12.19
N ALA A 141 -1.11 -2.88 -13.48
CA ALA A 141 -2.12 -2.77 -14.54
C ALA A 141 -3.17 -3.89 -14.43
N GLY A 142 -2.74 -5.13 -14.15
CA GLY A 142 -3.64 -6.26 -13.93
C GLY A 142 -4.58 -6.05 -12.74
N ASN A 143 -4.09 -5.48 -11.64
CA ASN A 143 -4.91 -5.19 -10.47
C ASN A 143 -5.88 -4.01 -10.72
N VAL A 144 -5.43 -2.96 -11.39
CA VAL A 144 -6.28 -1.83 -11.81
C VAL A 144 -7.40 -2.33 -12.72
N TYR A 145 -7.07 -3.14 -13.73
CA TYR A 145 -8.05 -3.74 -14.64
C TYR A 145 -9.05 -4.64 -13.90
N ARG A 146 -8.55 -5.56 -13.06
CA ARG A 146 -9.38 -6.49 -12.27
C ARG A 146 -10.37 -5.76 -11.36
N THR A 147 -9.92 -4.69 -10.71
CA THR A 147 -10.78 -3.87 -9.84
C THR A 147 -11.63 -2.84 -10.61
N ALA A 148 -11.45 -2.78 -11.94
CA ALA A 148 -12.19 -1.91 -12.86
C ALA A 148 -12.19 -0.42 -12.47
N HIS A 149 -11.00 0.09 -12.14
CA HIS A 149 -10.81 1.53 -11.97
C HIS A 149 -10.55 2.19 -13.32
N VAL A 150 -11.39 3.15 -13.67
CA VAL A 150 -11.37 3.80 -15.00
C VAL A 150 -10.58 5.11 -15.03
N ASN A 151 -10.22 5.64 -13.85
CA ASN A 151 -9.51 6.91 -13.70
C ASN A 151 -8.00 6.73 -13.49
N VAL A 152 -7.47 5.50 -13.52
CA VAL A 152 -6.06 5.21 -13.24
C VAL A 152 -5.27 5.06 -14.53
N LEU A 153 -4.24 5.89 -14.70
CA LEU A 153 -3.25 5.81 -15.78
C LEU A 153 -1.96 5.19 -15.23
N THR A 154 -1.59 4.00 -15.69
CA THR A 154 -0.32 3.36 -15.33
C THR A 154 0.81 3.81 -16.25
N VAL A 155 1.94 4.24 -15.68
CA VAL A 155 3.10 4.77 -16.42
C VAL A 155 4.37 4.01 -16.05
N ALA A 156 5.03 3.44 -17.07
CA ALA A 156 6.33 2.79 -16.91
C ALA A 156 7.44 3.87 -16.91
N ALA A 157 7.81 4.36 -15.72
CA ALA A 157 8.83 5.37 -15.56
C ALA A 157 9.47 5.30 -14.16
N ASP A 158 10.67 5.84 -14.06
CA ASP A 158 11.29 6.08 -12.76
C ASP A 158 10.69 7.37 -12.16
N GLY A 159 10.09 7.25 -10.97
CA GLY A 159 9.42 8.35 -10.28
C GLY A 159 10.31 9.58 -10.06
N ARG A 160 11.63 9.38 -9.90
CA ARG A 160 12.61 10.47 -9.74
C ARG A 160 12.66 11.41 -10.94
N PHE A 161 12.43 10.86 -12.13
CA PHE A 161 12.50 11.58 -13.40
C PHE A 161 11.13 11.78 -14.05
N PHE A 162 10.05 11.52 -13.30
CA PHE A 162 8.69 11.72 -13.82
C PHE A 162 8.52 13.17 -14.29
N PRO A 163 8.11 13.43 -15.55
CA PRO A 163 8.09 14.78 -16.11
C PRO A 163 6.96 15.64 -15.54
N GLY A 164 7.09 16.95 -15.68
CA GLY A 164 6.10 17.95 -15.31
C GLY A 164 6.54 18.85 -14.15
N GLY A 165 5.64 19.71 -13.72
CA GLY A 165 5.81 20.65 -12.59
C GLY A 165 4.68 20.47 -11.57
N ALA A 166 4.43 21.49 -10.77
CA ALA A 166 3.46 21.54 -9.68
C ALA A 166 2.00 21.39 -10.15
N LEU A 167 1.59 20.16 -10.50
CA LEU A 167 0.29 19.85 -11.12
C LEU A 167 -0.67 19.08 -10.22
N PHE A 168 -0.15 18.27 -9.27
CA PHE A 168 -0.96 17.33 -8.51
C PHE A 168 -1.47 17.93 -7.21
N ASP A 169 -2.71 17.60 -6.86
CA ASP A 169 -3.33 17.99 -5.60
C ASP A 169 -2.83 17.11 -4.45
N ARG A 170 -2.60 15.82 -4.74
CA ARG A 170 -2.11 14.81 -3.80
C ARG A 170 -1.04 13.96 -4.45
N VAL A 171 0.05 13.71 -3.73
CA VAL A 171 1.12 12.82 -4.16
C VAL A 171 1.42 11.80 -3.08
N LEU A 172 1.39 10.51 -3.44
CA LEU A 172 1.84 9.41 -2.60
C LEU A 172 3.25 8.97 -3.02
N VAL A 173 4.12 8.83 -2.03
CA VAL A 173 5.42 8.17 -2.16
C VAL A 173 5.45 6.98 -1.21
N ASP A 174 4.95 5.82 -1.67
CA ASP A 174 5.16 4.55 -0.96
C ASP A 174 6.55 4.01 -1.33
N ALA A 175 7.55 4.57 -0.68
CA ALA A 175 8.93 4.47 -1.13
C ALA A 175 9.48 3.03 -1.08
N PRO A 176 10.30 2.62 -2.07
CA PRO A 176 11.12 1.43 -1.93
C PRO A 176 11.95 1.53 -0.65
N CYS A 177 11.95 0.49 0.18
CA CYS A 177 12.58 0.53 1.49
C CYS A 177 13.19 -0.84 1.86
N SER A 178 13.83 -0.90 3.03
CA SER A 178 14.39 -2.15 3.55
C SER A 178 13.34 -3.21 3.88
N ALA A 179 12.07 -2.83 4.00
CA ALA A 179 10.93 -3.71 4.26
C ALA A 179 11.03 -4.52 5.57
N GLU A 180 11.79 -4.03 6.57
CA GLU A 180 12.00 -4.72 7.84
C GLU A 180 10.69 -4.96 8.60
N GLY A 181 9.73 -4.04 8.49
CA GLY A 181 8.40 -4.17 9.09
C GLY A 181 7.54 -5.30 8.51
N THR A 182 7.98 -5.93 7.40
CA THR A 182 7.27 -7.07 6.81
C THR A 182 7.76 -8.43 7.31
N VAL A 183 8.82 -8.46 8.13
CA VAL A 183 9.39 -9.68 8.70
C VAL A 183 8.49 -10.20 9.81
N ARG A 184 8.07 -11.46 9.71
CA ARG A 184 7.30 -12.19 10.72
C ARG A 184 7.92 -13.57 10.96
N ALA A 185 7.62 -14.19 12.10
CA ALA A 185 8.14 -15.52 12.43
C ALA A 185 7.93 -16.52 11.29
N GLY A 186 9.01 -17.17 10.89
CA GLY A 186 9.00 -18.21 9.84
C GLY A 186 8.80 -17.70 8.39
N LYS A 187 8.46 -16.43 8.19
CA LYS A 187 8.30 -15.83 6.86
C LYS A 187 9.02 -14.48 6.77
N GLY A 188 9.96 -14.43 5.87
CA GLY A 188 10.80 -13.25 5.66
C GLY A 188 12.10 -13.34 6.49
N ARG A 189 13.22 -13.24 5.80
CA ARG A 189 14.52 -12.97 6.42
C ARG A 189 14.83 -11.52 6.11
N VAL A 190 15.30 -10.77 7.12
CA VAL A 190 16.12 -9.59 6.81
C VAL A 190 17.26 -10.12 5.96
N ARG A 191 17.16 -9.95 4.64
CA ARG A 191 18.22 -10.44 3.74
C ARG A 191 19.46 -9.63 4.06
N PRO A 192 20.63 -10.28 4.26
CA PRO A 192 21.89 -9.57 4.27
C PRO A 192 21.96 -8.74 2.99
N ARG A 193 22.02 -7.43 3.13
CA ARG A 193 22.09 -6.55 1.98
C ARG A 193 23.55 -6.22 1.71
N ARG A 194 23.88 -5.99 0.44
CA ARG A 194 25.24 -5.59 0.05
C ARG A 194 25.64 -4.34 0.83
N GLU A 195 26.90 -4.23 1.14
CA GLU A 195 27.50 -3.01 1.66
C GLU A 195 27.07 -1.79 0.80
N GLY A 196 26.76 -0.67 1.43
CA GLY A 196 26.25 0.53 0.73
C GLY A 196 24.77 0.47 0.30
N TYR A 197 24.06 -0.64 0.51
CA TYR A 197 22.64 -0.70 0.13
C TYR A 197 21.78 0.33 0.89
N ARG A 198 22.08 0.56 2.17
CA ARG A 198 21.31 1.53 2.98
C ARG A 198 21.48 2.93 2.42
N ASP A 199 22.70 3.35 2.13
CA ASP A 199 23.00 4.67 1.60
C ASP A 199 22.32 4.86 0.23
N TYR A 200 22.34 3.82 -0.59
CA TYR A 200 21.64 3.83 -1.88
C TYR A 200 20.13 4.01 -1.72
N ILE A 201 19.49 3.26 -0.79
CA ILE A 201 18.03 3.31 -0.63
C ILE A 201 17.57 4.65 -0.04
N VAL A 202 18.30 5.18 0.94
CA VAL A 202 18.02 6.49 1.54
C VAL A 202 18.13 7.59 0.48
N LYS A 203 19.20 7.60 -0.32
CA LYS A 203 19.35 8.55 -1.42
C LYS A 203 18.20 8.46 -2.42
N LEU A 204 17.79 7.25 -2.80
CA LEU A 204 16.65 7.02 -3.69
C LEU A 204 15.36 7.60 -3.09
N GLN A 205 15.14 7.41 -1.80
CA GLN A 205 13.97 7.90 -1.07
C GLN A 205 13.94 9.43 -1.03
N GLU A 206 15.07 10.07 -0.71
CA GLU A 206 15.21 11.54 -0.77
C GLU A 206 14.91 12.09 -2.17
N GLU A 207 15.46 11.48 -3.21
CA GLU A 207 15.25 11.91 -4.61
C GLU A 207 13.76 11.80 -5.00
N LEU A 208 13.09 10.70 -4.59
CA LEU A 208 11.65 10.50 -4.81
C LEU A 208 10.82 11.54 -4.05
N LEU A 209 11.14 11.79 -2.78
CA LEU A 209 10.39 12.75 -1.97
C LEU A 209 10.55 14.19 -2.50
N ARG A 210 11.76 14.58 -2.87
CA ARG A 210 12.00 15.89 -3.51
C ARG A 210 11.19 16.02 -4.79
N ARG A 211 11.20 14.97 -5.64
CA ARG A 211 10.42 14.99 -6.87
C ARG A 211 8.91 15.06 -6.60
N ALA A 212 8.41 14.37 -5.59
CA ALA A 212 7.01 14.46 -5.17
C ALA A 212 6.62 15.89 -4.77
N ILE A 213 7.49 16.58 -4.03
CA ILE A 213 7.27 17.98 -3.63
C ILE A 213 7.20 18.88 -4.86
N ASP A 214 8.14 18.73 -5.82
CA ASP A 214 8.16 19.52 -7.06
C ASP A 214 6.93 19.31 -7.94
N LEU A 215 6.33 18.11 -7.89
CA LEU A 215 5.14 17.76 -8.65
C LEU A 215 3.84 18.17 -7.96
N THR A 216 3.90 18.49 -6.68
CA THR A 216 2.74 18.90 -5.88
C THR A 216 2.50 20.40 -6.03
N ARG A 217 1.27 20.81 -6.34
CA ARG A 217 0.92 22.22 -6.42
C ARG A 217 1.03 22.92 -5.05
N PRO A 218 1.20 24.24 -4.98
CA PRO A 218 1.09 24.98 -3.74
C PRO A 218 -0.27 24.69 -3.05
N GLY A 219 -0.23 24.38 -1.75
CA GLY A 219 -1.40 23.96 -0.97
C GLY A 219 -1.86 22.50 -1.21
N GLY A 220 -1.15 21.73 -2.02
CA GLY A 220 -1.34 20.29 -2.15
C GLY A 220 -0.72 19.51 -0.98
N THR A 221 -0.83 18.19 -1.02
CA THR A 221 -0.33 17.31 0.06
C THR A 221 0.56 16.21 -0.52
N VAL A 222 1.71 15.98 0.10
CA VAL A 222 2.56 14.82 -0.13
C VAL A 222 2.44 13.89 1.08
N LEU A 223 2.25 12.60 0.82
CA LEU A 223 2.37 11.54 1.82
C LEU A 223 3.55 10.66 1.49
N TYR A 224 4.52 10.62 2.39
CA TYR A 224 5.63 9.67 2.35
C TYR A 224 5.32 8.48 3.26
N SER A 225 5.54 7.27 2.80
CA SER A 225 5.34 6.04 3.57
C SER A 225 6.38 4.99 3.26
N THR A 226 6.72 4.18 4.26
CA THR A 226 7.59 3.01 4.12
C THR A 226 7.02 1.82 4.87
N CYS A 227 7.58 0.65 4.64
CA CYS A 227 7.31 -0.55 5.45
C CYS A 227 8.56 -1.00 6.24
N THR A 228 9.37 -0.04 6.69
CA THR A 228 10.54 -0.29 7.55
C THR A 228 10.42 0.43 8.88
N PHE A 229 11.21 0.01 9.86
CA PHE A 229 11.37 0.70 11.16
C PHE A 229 12.62 1.57 11.20
N ALA A 230 13.45 1.56 10.14
CA ALA A 230 14.72 2.27 10.10
C ALA A 230 14.52 3.80 10.15
N PRO A 231 14.97 4.51 11.19
CA PRO A 231 14.87 5.97 11.24
C PRO A 231 15.58 6.64 10.06
N GLU A 232 16.64 6.02 9.56
CA GLU A 232 17.40 6.50 8.41
C GLU A 232 16.57 6.54 7.11
N GLU A 233 15.53 5.70 7.03
CA GLU A 233 14.62 5.60 5.88
C GLU A 233 13.27 6.31 6.13
N ASN A 234 13.07 6.91 7.30
CA ASN A 234 11.85 7.59 7.73
C ASN A 234 12.16 9.04 8.14
N GLU A 235 12.45 9.28 9.41
CA GLU A 235 12.61 10.63 9.96
C GLU A 235 13.82 11.38 9.38
N ALA A 236 14.84 10.66 8.89
CA ALA A 236 16.04 11.27 8.31
C ALA A 236 15.90 11.63 6.82
N VAL A 237 14.87 11.11 6.12
CA VAL A 237 14.53 11.44 4.73
C VAL A 237 13.68 12.70 4.69
#